data_cd482a3570133df57971f9555392cf97
#
_entry.id   cd482a3570133df57971f9555392cf97
#
_cell.length_a   1.000
_cell.length_b   1.000
_cell.length_c   1.000
_cell.angle_alpha   90.00
_cell.angle_beta   90.00
_cell.angle_gamma   90.00
#
_symmetry.space_group_name_H-M   'P 1'
#
loop_
_entity.id
_entity.type
_entity.pdbx_description
1 polymer ?
#
loop_
_entity_poly.entity_id
_entity_poly.type
_entity_poly.pdbx_seq_one_letter_code
_entity_poly.pdbx_strand_id
1 'polypeptide(L)'
;AASQQLADAEQQLNDAEKQIQEQQTALDDFADNAKWYVQTREDNVGYSAFWENTERVQNVVAVFPVFFILIAALVCLTTMTRMVREQRVEMGTKKALGYGAFPIMAKFLLYAGIATLIGGITGLLIGFQVFPRIICNAYATMYYLQDIPCPFRWKSALACLGVGLLCTCLSSAIACRNALREQPAQLMRPKPPKSGKRILLERIPWLWNRIGFM
;
A
#
# COMPACT_ATOMS: atom_id res chain seq x y z
N ALA A 1 -25.49 -89.74 24.50
CA ALA A 1 -25.98 -88.39 24.70
C ALA A 1 -24.95 -87.41 25.38
N ALA A 2 -24.37 -87.82 26.53
CA ALA A 2 -23.39 -86.98 27.22
C ALA A 2 -22.06 -86.80 26.49
N SER A 3 -21.57 -87.80 25.77
CA SER A 3 -20.33 -87.72 24.98
C SER A 3 -20.45 -86.84 23.72
N GLN A 4 -21.67 -86.72 23.16
CA GLN A 4 -21.94 -85.83 22.03
C GLN A 4 -22.02 -84.37 22.48
N GLN A 5 -22.61 -84.15 23.64
CA GLN A 5 -22.69 -82.77 24.22
C GLN A 5 -21.29 -82.24 24.58
N LEU A 6 -20.39 -83.10 25.04
CA LEU A 6 -19.00 -82.71 25.32
C LEU A 6 -18.23 -82.35 24.05
N ALA A 7 -18.37 -83.19 22.98
CA ALA A 7 -17.76 -82.88 21.70
C ALA A 7 -18.26 -81.62 21.05
N ASP A 8 -19.59 -81.37 21.14
CA ASP A 8 -20.18 -80.08 20.63
C ASP A 8 -19.71 -78.88 21.45
N ALA A 9 -19.55 -79.02 22.77
CA ALA A 9 -19.00 -77.99 23.62
C ALA A 9 -17.54 -77.68 23.37
N GLU A 10 -16.71 -78.72 23.15
CA GLU A 10 -15.32 -78.56 22.76
C GLU A 10 -15.16 -77.92 21.39
N GLN A 11 -16.04 -78.20 20.44
CA GLN A 11 -16.05 -77.62 19.14
C GLN A 11 -16.44 -76.09 19.20
N GLN A 12 -17.45 -75.79 19.99
CA GLN A 12 -17.84 -74.41 20.24
C GLN A 12 -16.75 -73.54 20.93
N LEU A 13 -16.01 -74.15 21.85
CA LEU A 13 -14.89 -73.59 22.55
C LEU A 13 -13.72 -73.26 21.60
N ASN A 14 -13.39 -74.23 20.73
CA ASN A 14 -12.33 -74.06 19.73
C ASN A 14 -12.70 -73.01 18.66
N ASP A 15 -13.97 -72.91 18.28
CA ASP A 15 -14.44 -71.92 17.35
C ASP A 15 -14.44 -70.52 17.99
N ALA A 16 -14.79 -70.42 19.28
CA ALA A 16 -14.72 -69.17 20.05
C ALA A 16 -13.26 -68.72 20.25
N GLU A 17 -12.36 -69.68 20.56
CA GLU A 17 -10.92 -69.32 20.66
C GLU A 17 -10.34 -68.82 19.33
N LYS A 18 -10.71 -69.42 18.20
CA LYS A 18 -10.31 -68.95 16.86
C LYS A 18 -10.85 -67.56 16.59
N GLN A 19 -12.10 -67.30 16.92
CA GLN A 19 -12.68 -65.95 16.74
C GLN A 19 -11.98 -64.88 17.59
N ILE A 20 -11.61 -65.22 18.83
CA ILE A 20 -10.87 -64.33 19.71
C ILE A 20 -9.47 -64.05 19.13
N GLN A 21 -8.81 -65.11 18.60
CA GLN A 21 -7.48 -64.97 18.03
C GLN A 21 -7.49 -64.13 16.73
N GLU A 22 -8.51 -64.32 15.88
CA GLU A 22 -8.72 -63.51 14.69
C GLU A 22 -8.99 -62.04 15.05
N GLN A 23 -9.80 -61.77 16.07
CA GLN A 23 -10.07 -60.44 16.55
C GLN A 23 -8.84 -59.76 17.18
N GLN A 24 -8.03 -60.53 17.93
CA GLN A 24 -6.76 -60.02 18.48
C GLN A 24 -5.77 -59.68 17.39
N THR A 25 -5.62 -60.52 16.37
CA THR A 25 -4.73 -60.23 15.24
C THR A 25 -5.20 -58.99 14.45
N ALA A 26 -6.51 -58.82 14.27
CA ALA A 26 -7.06 -57.64 13.63
C ALA A 26 -6.88 -56.36 14.48
N LEU A 27 -6.93 -56.48 15.79
CA LEU A 27 -6.66 -55.36 16.73
C LEU A 27 -5.17 -55.00 16.73
N ASP A 28 -4.27 -55.96 16.72
CA ASP A 28 -2.83 -55.73 16.67
C ASP A 28 -2.42 -55.12 15.32
N ASP A 29 -2.99 -55.59 14.22
CA ASP A 29 -2.81 -54.98 12.89
C ASP A 29 -3.34 -53.57 12.82
N PHE A 30 -4.45 -53.27 13.51
CA PHE A 30 -5.00 -51.92 13.60
C PHE A 30 -4.13 -51.01 14.45
N ALA A 31 -3.55 -51.51 15.54
CA ALA A 31 -2.66 -50.77 16.40
C ALA A 31 -1.32 -50.45 15.72
N ASP A 32 -0.74 -51.41 14.98
CA ASP A 32 0.52 -51.20 14.24
C ASP A 32 0.37 -50.26 13.03
N ASN A 33 -0.81 -50.25 12.40
CA ASN A 33 -1.10 -49.37 11.26
C ASN A 33 -1.68 -48.00 11.68
N ALA A 34 -2.00 -47.79 12.96
CA ALA A 34 -2.47 -46.53 13.47
C ALA A 34 -1.35 -45.48 13.49
N LYS A 35 -1.18 -44.75 12.39
CA LYS A 35 -0.26 -43.62 12.31
C LYS A 35 -0.94 -42.39 12.85
N TRP A 36 -0.41 -41.86 13.93
CA TRP A 36 -0.86 -40.56 14.45
C TRP A 36 -0.28 -39.43 13.61
N TYR A 37 -1.12 -38.76 12.86
CA TYR A 37 -0.73 -37.53 12.17
C TYR A 37 -1.01 -36.33 13.09
N VAL A 38 0.03 -35.86 13.77
CA VAL A 38 -0.05 -34.58 14.48
C VAL A 38 0.16 -33.49 13.46
N GLN A 39 -0.94 -32.92 12.97
CA GLN A 39 -0.89 -31.75 12.10
C GLN A 39 -0.70 -30.50 12.95
N THR A 40 0.37 -29.78 12.70
CA THR A 40 0.58 -28.44 13.23
C THR A 40 -0.29 -27.43 12.46
N ARG A 41 -0.40 -26.22 12.98
CA ARG A 41 -1.14 -25.14 12.30
C ARG A 41 -0.57 -24.82 10.91
N GLU A 42 0.71 -25.07 10.73
CA GLU A 42 1.46 -24.82 9.49
C GLU A 42 1.19 -25.88 8.42
N ASP A 43 0.84 -27.10 8.83
CA ASP A 43 0.48 -28.20 7.92
C ASP A 43 -0.95 -28.03 7.34
N ASN A 44 -1.74 -27.12 7.92
CA ASN A 44 -3.08 -26.82 7.40
C ASN A 44 -2.94 -25.94 6.15
N VAL A 45 -3.23 -26.49 4.99
CA VAL A 45 -3.12 -25.84 3.68
C VAL A 45 -3.92 -24.53 3.62
N GLY A 46 -5.08 -24.47 4.28
CA GLY A 46 -5.89 -23.24 4.34
C GLY A 46 -5.22 -22.12 5.14
N TYR A 47 -4.56 -22.48 6.23
CA TYR A 47 -3.84 -21.53 7.09
C TYR A 47 -2.55 -21.03 6.44
N SER A 48 -1.76 -21.93 5.85
CA SER A 48 -0.52 -21.57 5.16
C SER A 48 -0.79 -20.70 3.94
N ALA A 49 -1.81 -21.02 3.13
CA ALA A 49 -2.23 -20.21 1.99
C ALA A 49 -2.70 -18.80 2.39
N PHE A 50 -3.45 -18.69 3.50
CA PHE A 50 -3.86 -17.39 4.02
C PHE A 50 -2.64 -16.54 4.45
N TRP A 51 -1.68 -17.17 5.13
CA TRP A 51 -0.48 -16.48 5.60
C TRP A 51 0.41 -16.01 4.44
N GLU A 52 0.66 -16.88 3.45
CA GLU A 52 1.40 -16.52 2.24
C GLU A 52 0.72 -15.39 1.45
N ASN A 53 -0.59 -15.42 1.30
CA ASN A 53 -1.32 -14.35 0.64
C ASN A 53 -1.22 -13.03 1.40
N THR A 54 -1.26 -13.07 2.73
CA THR A 54 -1.10 -11.88 3.57
C THR A 54 0.30 -11.27 3.41
N GLU A 55 1.33 -12.09 3.37
CA GLU A 55 2.72 -11.64 3.18
C GLU A 55 2.93 -11.04 1.78
N ARG A 56 2.39 -11.65 0.74
CA ARG A 56 2.42 -11.11 -0.64
C ARG A 56 1.73 -9.76 -0.72
N VAL A 57 0.55 -9.62 -0.11
CA VAL A 57 -0.18 -8.34 -0.05
C VAL A 57 0.62 -7.29 0.72
N GLN A 58 1.27 -7.65 1.82
CA GLN A 58 2.09 -6.74 2.61
C GLN A 58 3.25 -6.17 1.79
N ASN A 59 3.92 -6.99 0.99
CA ASN A 59 5.01 -6.56 0.12
C ASN A 59 4.53 -5.56 -0.96
N VAL A 60 3.37 -5.82 -1.57
CA VAL A 60 2.75 -4.90 -2.53
C VAL A 60 2.34 -3.59 -1.86
N VAL A 61 1.72 -3.66 -0.68
CA VAL A 61 1.28 -2.48 0.09
C VAL A 61 2.45 -1.61 0.53
N ALA A 62 3.65 -2.14 0.70
CA ALA A 62 4.83 -1.35 1.04
C ALA A 62 5.33 -0.47 -0.13
N VAL A 63 5.19 -0.94 -1.37
CA VAL A 63 5.70 -0.24 -2.57
C VAL A 63 4.70 0.80 -3.09
N PHE A 64 3.41 0.49 -3.07
CA PHE A 64 2.36 1.36 -3.60
C PHE A 64 2.35 2.79 -3.04
N PRO A 65 2.44 3.02 -1.72
CA PRO A 65 2.43 4.35 -1.15
C PRO A 65 3.57 5.24 -1.64
N VAL A 66 4.72 4.67 -1.93
CA VAL A 66 5.89 5.40 -2.44
C VAL A 66 5.57 6.05 -3.79
N PHE A 67 4.95 5.31 -4.71
CA PHE A 67 4.53 5.85 -6.01
C PHE A 67 3.49 6.97 -5.85
N PHE A 68 2.50 6.78 -4.99
CA PHE A 68 1.48 7.81 -4.75
C PHE A 68 2.06 9.08 -4.13
N ILE A 69 2.99 8.96 -3.19
CA ILE A 69 3.68 10.10 -2.59
C ILE A 69 4.48 10.84 -3.67
N LEU A 70 5.16 10.13 -4.56
CA LEU A 70 5.96 10.71 -5.63
C LEU A 70 5.07 11.47 -6.63
N ILE A 71 3.94 10.88 -7.05
CA ILE A 71 2.96 11.54 -7.92
C ILE A 71 2.37 12.77 -7.22
N ALA A 72 1.97 12.64 -5.96
CA ALA A 72 1.43 13.76 -5.18
C ALA A 72 2.45 14.89 -5.03
N ALA A 73 3.73 14.58 -4.80
CA ALA A 73 4.81 15.56 -4.75
C ALA A 73 4.96 16.31 -6.08
N LEU A 74 4.92 15.59 -7.20
CA LEU A 74 5.04 16.17 -8.53
C LEU A 74 3.86 17.09 -8.86
N VAL A 75 2.62 16.65 -8.56
CA VAL A 75 1.42 17.46 -8.74
C VAL A 75 1.45 18.70 -7.85
N CYS A 76 1.83 18.54 -6.58
CA CYS A 76 1.97 19.65 -5.64
C CYS A 76 3.02 20.65 -6.11
N LEU A 77 4.20 20.19 -6.52
CA LEU A 77 5.28 21.04 -7.03
C LEU A 77 4.83 21.82 -8.28
N THR A 78 4.12 21.18 -9.20
CA THR A 78 3.62 21.80 -10.42
C THR A 78 2.58 22.86 -10.10
N THR A 79 1.63 22.56 -9.22
CA THR A 79 0.57 23.48 -8.79
C THR A 79 1.15 24.68 -8.04
N MET A 80 2.06 24.45 -7.10
CA MET A 80 2.72 25.52 -6.35
C MET A 80 3.58 26.40 -7.24
N THR A 81 4.31 25.80 -8.19
CA THR A 81 5.10 26.55 -9.17
C THR A 81 4.21 27.44 -10.05
N ARG A 82 3.03 26.96 -10.42
CA ARG A 82 2.05 27.74 -11.17
C ARG A 82 1.51 28.89 -10.32
N MET A 83 1.05 28.65 -9.10
CA MET A 83 0.53 29.64 -8.18
C MET A 83 1.55 30.74 -7.86
N VAL A 84 2.81 30.34 -7.62
CA VAL A 84 3.91 31.27 -7.38
C VAL A 84 4.18 32.14 -8.62
N ARG A 85 4.05 31.58 -9.83
CA ARG A 85 4.20 32.33 -11.09
C ARG A 85 3.07 33.35 -11.29
N GLU A 86 1.84 32.99 -10.97
CA GLU A 86 0.68 33.87 -11.07
C GLU A 86 0.80 35.04 -10.09
N GLN A 87 1.32 34.81 -8.88
CA GLN A 87 1.50 35.86 -7.86
C GLN A 87 2.89 36.53 -7.89
N ARG A 88 3.63 36.38 -8.95
CA ARG A 88 5.03 36.84 -9.09
C ARG A 88 5.18 38.33 -8.89
N VAL A 89 4.27 39.13 -9.44
CA VAL A 89 4.27 40.60 -9.31
C VAL A 89 4.08 41.03 -7.85
N GLU A 90 3.12 40.41 -7.15
CA GLU A 90 2.88 40.70 -5.72
C GLU A 90 4.12 40.36 -4.87
N MET A 91 4.77 39.23 -5.16
CA MET A 91 6.02 38.85 -4.48
C MET A 91 7.15 39.85 -4.76
N GLY A 92 7.26 40.30 -6.00
CA GLY A 92 8.22 41.33 -6.41
C GLY A 92 8.01 42.66 -5.69
N THR A 93 6.78 43.11 -5.60
CA THR A 93 6.41 44.37 -4.89
C THR A 93 6.76 44.26 -3.40
N LYS A 94 6.39 43.18 -2.72
CA LYS A 94 6.75 42.95 -1.31
C LYS A 94 8.26 42.93 -1.09
N LYS A 95 8.98 42.31 -2.00
CA LYS A 95 10.45 42.25 -1.93
C LYS A 95 11.07 43.64 -2.17
N ALA A 96 10.52 44.45 -3.06
CA ALA A 96 10.95 45.82 -3.30
C ALA A 96 10.70 46.73 -2.10
N LEU A 97 9.61 46.47 -1.33
CA LEU A 97 9.30 47.16 -0.07
C LEU A 97 10.19 46.72 1.10
N GLY A 98 11.14 45.80 0.88
CA GLY A 98 12.07 45.36 1.91
C GLY A 98 11.62 44.14 2.75
N TYR A 99 10.50 43.50 2.38
CA TYR A 99 10.09 42.27 3.08
C TYR A 99 11.08 41.18 2.84
N GLY A 100 11.47 40.46 3.89
CA GLY A 100 12.32 39.27 3.82
C GLY A 100 11.67 38.10 3.04
N ALA A 101 12.47 37.16 2.64
CA ALA A 101 11.98 35.99 1.90
C ALA A 101 11.01 35.13 2.72
N PHE A 102 11.24 34.99 4.04
CA PHE A 102 10.46 34.14 4.91
C PHE A 102 8.99 34.57 5.05
N PRO A 103 8.65 35.82 5.37
CA PRO A 103 7.26 36.26 5.45
C PRO A 103 6.51 36.17 4.11
N ILE A 104 7.23 36.32 2.97
CA ILE A 104 6.63 36.10 1.65
C ILE A 104 6.30 34.63 1.41
N MET A 105 7.21 33.74 1.80
CA MET A 105 7.01 32.29 1.69
C MET A 105 5.92 31.77 2.64
N ALA A 106 5.79 32.35 3.81
CA ALA A 106 4.87 31.91 4.85
C ALA A 106 3.41 31.82 4.35
N LYS A 107 2.97 32.76 3.52
CA LYS A 107 1.64 32.74 2.88
C LYS A 107 1.42 31.44 2.09
N PHE A 108 2.39 31.02 1.30
CA PHE A 108 2.29 29.83 0.46
C PHE A 108 2.41 28.53 1.27
N LEU A 109 3.27 28.54 2.30
CA LEU A 109 3.39 27.40 3.22
C LEU A 109 2.11 27.19 4.04
N LEU A 110 1.51 28.26 4.55
CA LEU A 110 0.24 28.20 5.26
C LEU A 110 -0.86 27.65 4.37
N TYR A 111 -0.97 28.15 3.14
CA TYR A 111 -1.94 27.64 2.18
C TYR A 111 -1.75 26.13 1.91
N ALA A 112 -0.52 25.72 1.62
CA ALA A 112 -0.19 24.32 1.39
C ALA A 112 -0.47 23.46 2.62
N GLY A 113 -0.11 23.94 3.82
CA GLY A 113 -0.33 23.24 5.08
C GLY A 113 -1.81 23.04 5.38
N ILE A 114 -2.61 24.08 5.28
CA ILE A 114 -4.07 24.02 5.53
C ILE A 114 -4.75 23.11 4.52
N ALA A 115 -4.42 23.22 3.23
CA ALA A 115 -4.97 22.36 2.20
C ALA A 115 -4.62 20.87 2.45
N THR A 116 -3.38 20.59 2.87
CA THR A 116 -2.94 19.24 3.21
C THR A 116 -3.61 18.69 4.47
N LEU A 117 -3.83 19.54 5.48
CA LEU A 117 -4.54 19.14 6.68
C LEU A 117 -5.99 18.76 6.38
N ILE A 118 -6.70 19.60 5.66
CA ILE A 118 -8.10 19.33 5.29
C ILE A 118 -8.17 18.07 4.40
N GLY A 119 -7.38 18.02 3.33
CA GLY A 119 -7.34 16.86 2.43
C GLY A 119 -6.86 15.59 3.11
N GLY A 120 -5.86 15.68 3.99
CA GLY A 120 -5.33 14.55 4.74
C GLY A 120 -6.31 13.98 5.75
N ILE A 121 -7.01 14.83 6.52
CA ILE A 121 -8.02 14.39 7.48
C ILE A 121 -9.20 13.73 6.76
N THR A 122 -9.74 14.36 5.71
CA THR A 122 -10.83 13.78 4.94
C THR A 122 -10.43 12.50 4.25
N GLY A 123 -9.24 12.44 3.66
CA GLY A 123 -8.69 11.24 3.04
C GLY A 123 -8.49 10.10 4.03
N LEU A 124 -7.99 10.38 5.25
CA LEU A 124 -7.85 9.39 6.31
C LEU A 124 -9.20 8.86 6.79
N LEU A 125 -10.19 9.72 7.02
CA LEU A 125 -11.53 9.31 7.46
C LEU A 125 -12.19 8.39 6.44
N ILE A 126 -12.16 8.76 5.16
CA ILE A 126 -12.71 7.94 4.07
C ILE A 126 -11.89 6.64 3.93
N GLY A 127 -10.57 6.74 3.94
CA GLY A 127 -9.66 5.62 3.78
C GLY A 127 -9.86 4.54 4.85
N PHE A 128 -9.92 4.93 6.11
CA PHE A 128 -10.13 4.00 7.22
C PHE A 128 -11.54 3.38 7.26
N GLN A 129 -12.53 4.04 6.67
CA GLN A 129 -13.89 3.50 6.58
C GLN A 129 -14.09 2.57 5.39
N VAL A 130 -13.60 2.95 4.23
CA VAL A 130 -13.91 2.30 2.95
C VAL A 130 -13.00 1.11 2.69
N PHE A 131 -11.67 1.28 2.78
CA PHE A 131 -10.71 0.25 2.40
C PHE A 131 -10.80 -1.03 3.24
N PRO A 132 -10.86 -0.98 4.58
CA PRO A 132 -10.97 -2.20 5.37
C PRO A 132 -12.24 -2.99 5.06
N ARG A 133 -13.37 -2.31 4.85
CA ARG A 133 -14.63 -2.97 4.52
C ARG A 133 -14.59 -3.69 3.17
N ILE A 134 -13.99 -3.05 2.14
CA ILE A 134 -13.85 -3.66 0.82
C ILE A 134 -12.95 -4.90 0.92
N ILE A 135 -11.83 -4.78 1.62
CA ILE A 135 -10.86 -5.87 1.79
C ILE A 135 -11.49 -7.02 2.58
N CYS A 136 -12.13 -6.75 3.72
CA CYS A 136 -12.81 -7.78 4.51
C CYS A 136 -13.90 -8.49 3.70
N ASN A 137 -14.69 -7.77 2.92
CA ASN A 137 -15.72 -8.35 2.06
C ASN A 137 -15.13 -9.24 0.94
N ALA A 138 -14.02 -8.83 0.35
CA ALA A 138 -13.33 -9.61 -0.66
C ALA A 138 -12.76 -10.93 -0.09
N TYR A 139 -12.18 -10.87 1.12
CA TYR A 139 -11.66 -12.07 1.79
C TYR A 139 -12.76 -12.96 2.37
N ALA A 140 -13.89 -12.41 2.79
CA ALA A 140 -15.03 -13.18 3.30
C ALA A 140 -15.65 -14.13 2.26
N THR A 141 -15.44 -13.90 0.97
CA THR A 141 -15.84 -14.81 -0.11
C THR A 141 -14.95 -16.06 -0.20
N MET A 142 -13.70 -15.97 0.22
CA MET A 142 -12.73 -17.09 0.12
C MET A 142 -12.48 -17.78 1.46
N TYR A 143 -12.62 -17.06 2.57
CA TYR A 143 -12.33 -17.55 3.92
C TYR A 143 -13.50 -17.24 4.84
N TYR A 144 -13.85 -18.19 5.73
CA TYR A 144 -14.81 -17.96 6.79
C TYR A 144 -14.18 -17.06 7.86
N LEU A 145 -14.30 -15.74 7.64
CA LEU A 145 -13.80 -14.74 8.56
C LEU A 145 -14.95 -14.26 9.45
N GLN A 146 -14.81 -14.44 10.75
CA GLN A 146 -15.67 -13.74 11.71
C GLN A 146 -15.38 -12.24 11.67
N ASP A 147 -16.36 -11.42 12.09
CA ASP A 147 -16.24 -9.97 12.14
C ASP A 147 -14.90 -9.53 12.75
N ILE A 148 -14.01 -9.02 11.90
CA ILE A 148 -12.71 -8.53 12.34
C ILE A 148 -12.87 -7.06 12.73
N PRO A 149 -12.73 -6.71 14.02
CA PRO A 149 -12.71 -5.32 14.40
C PRO A 149 -11.49 -4.63 13.79
N CYS A 150 -11.71 -3.63 12.94
CA CYS A 150 -10.65 -2.83 12.35
C CYS A 150 -10.35 -1.63 13.27
N PRO A 151 -9.40 -1.74 14.22
CA PRO A 151 -9.10 -0.65 15.13
C PRO A 151 -8.43 0.50 14.38
N PHE A 152 -8.86 1.72 14.67
CA PHE A 152 -8.23 2.91 14.13
C PHE A 152 -6.81 3.07 14.68
N ARG A 153 -5.81 3.00 13.80
CA ARG A 153 -4.39 3.06 14.17
C ARG A 153 -3.88 4.51 14.13
N TRP A 154 -3.99 5.22 15.23
CA TRP A 154 -3.56 6.62 15.35
C TRP A 154 -2.11 6.86 14.90
N LYS A 155 -1.20 5.95 15.24
CA LYS A 155 0.22 6.08 14.87
C LYS A 155 0.41 6.12 13.35
N SER A 156 -0.27 5.24 12.63
CA SER A 156 -0.20 5.19 11.16
C SER A 156 -0.86 6.41 10.52
N ALA A 157 -2.00 6.85 11.07
CA ALA A 157 -2.70 8.05 10.61
C ALA A 157 -1.83 9.31 10.75
N LEU A 158 -1.19 9.47 11.91
CA LEU A 158 -0.30 10.61 12.17
C LEU A 158 0.95 10.57 11.29
N ALA A 159 1.52 9.38 11.07
CA ALA A 159 2.66 9.20 10.17
C ALA A 159 2.31 9.60 8.73
N CYS A 160 1.18 9.14 8.18
CA CYS A 160 0.72 9.51 6.85
C CYS A 160 0.49 11.02 6.71
N LEU A 161 -0.17 11.63 7.71
CA LEU A 161 -0.40 13.09 7.72
C LEU A 161 0.91 13.86 7.78
N GLY A 162 1.86 13.41 8.60
CA GLY A 162 3.19 14.02 8.72
C GLY A 162 3.99 13.94 7.43
N VAL A 163 4.01 12.80 6.76
CA VAL A 163 4.67 12.62 5.45
C VAL A 163 4.02 13.52 4.40
N GLY A 164 2.69 13.58 4.36
CA GLY A 164 1.96 14.46 3.45
C GLY A 164 2.30 15.93 3.67
N LEU A 165 2.30 16.40 4.92
CA LEU A 165 2.69 17.76 5.29
C LEU A 165 4.14 18.08 4.91
N LEU A 166 5.07 17.18 5.20
CA LEU A 166 6.48 17.37 4.82
C LEU A 166 6.63 17.48 3.31
N CYS A 167 5.98 16.60 2.55
CA CYS A 167 6.04 16.59 1.09
C CYS A 167 5.49 17.91 0.49
N THR A 168 4.33 18.37 0.95
CA THR A 168 3.69 19.59 0.42
C THR A 168 4.41 20.86 0.85
N CYS A 169 4.86 20.94 2.12
CA CYS A 169 5.64 22.08 2.60
C CYS A 169 6.99 22.17 1.88
N LEU A 170 7.68 21.04 1.68
CA LEU A 170 8.95 21.02 0.95
C LEU A 170 8.78 21.44 -0.50
N SER A 171 7.77 20.91 -1.20
CA SER A 171 7.44 21.30 -2.58
C SER A 171 7.12 22.78 -2.70
N SER A 172 6.32 23.30 -1.76
CA SER A 172 5.97 24.73 -1.71
C SER A 172 7.21 25.61 -1.44
N ALA A 173 8.05 25.21 -0.49
CA ALA A 173 9.27 25.92 -0.17
C ALA A 173 10.24 25.98 -1.36
N ILE A 174 10.42 24.87 -2.07
CA ILE A 174 11.27 24.79 -3.26
C ILE A 174 10.73 25.73 -4.36
N ALA A 175 9.41 25.70 -4.62
CA ALA A 175 8.79 26.55 -5.63
C ALA A 175 8.97 28.04 -5.32
N CYS A 176 8.70 28.43 -4.07
CA CYS A 176 8.85 29.82 -3.62
C CYS A 176 10.31 30.27 -3.62
N ARG A 177 11.24 29.42 -3.12
CA ARG A 177 12.66 29.76 -3.07
C ARG A 177 13.23 29.96 -4.45
N ASN A 178 12.83 29.16 -5.42
CA ASN A 178 13.27 29.33 -6.81
C ASN A 178 12.78 30.66 -7.44
N ALA A 179 11.56 31.06 -7.12
CA ALA A 179 11.04 32.34 -7.58
C ALA A 179 11.71 33.54 -6.87
N LEU A 180 11.90 33.46 -5.55
CA LEU A 180 12.48 34.54 -4.76
C LEU A 180 14.01 34.74 -5.00
N ARG A 181 14.67 33.80 -5.66
CA ARG A 181 16.08 33.99 -6.09
C ARG A 181 16.22 35.04 -7.17
N GLU A 182 15.17 35.34 -7.92
CA GLU A 182 15.17 36.38 -8.94
C GLU A 182 15.17 37.80 -8.30
N GLN A 183 15.77 38.76 -8.99
CA GLN A 183 15.79 40.17 -8.54
C GLN A 183 14.36 40.77 -8.58
N PRO A 184 14.02 41.73 -7.68
CA PRO A 184 12.69 42.31 -7.64
C PRO A 184 12.23 42.94 -8.99
N ALA A 185 13.13 43.59 -9.68
CA ALA A 185 12.87 44.17 -10.99
C ALA A 185 12.54 43.12 -12.07
N GLN A 186 13.12 41.91 -11.97
CA GLN A 186 12.81 40.79 -12.87
C GLN A 186 11.49 40.12 -12.52
N LEU A 187 11.12 40.11 -11.25
CA LEU A 187 9.85 39.58 -10.80
C LEU A 187 8.64 40.40 -11.29
N MET A 188 8.82 41.70 -11.44
CA MET A 188 7.78 42.62 -11.93
C MET A 188 7.60 42.61 -13.45
N ARG A 189 8.57 42.09 -14.20
CA ARG A 189 8.46 41.96 -15.67
C ARG A 189 7.81 40.66 -16.07
N PRO A 190 6.92 40.67 -17.10
CA PRO A 190 6.45 39.39 -17.69
C PRO A 190 7.64 38.62 -18.18
N LYS A 191 7.70 37.32 -17.87
CA LYS A 191 8.77 36.48 -18.40
C LYS A 191 8.69 36.43 -19.93
N PRO A 192 9.76 36.80 -20.65
CA PRO A 192 9.79 36.57 -22.08
C PRO A 192 9.64 35.05 -22.34
N PRO A 193 8.97 34.65 -23.41
CA PRO A 193 8.89 33.25 -23.78
C PRO A 193 10.33 32.70 -23.87
N LYS A 194 10.54 31.51 -23.27
CA LYS A 194 11.85 30.88 -23.34
C LYS A 194 12.20 30.70 -24.79
N SER A 195 13.34 31.25 -25.22
CA SER A 195 13.92 30.94 -26.52
C SER A 195 13.97 29.41 -26.65
N GLY A 196 13.29 28.87 -27.66
CA GLY A 196 13.18 27.45 -27.87
C GLY A 196 14.55 26.81 -27.85
N LYS A 197 14.74 25.79 -27.03
CA LYS A 197 15.95 24.95 -27.17
C LYS A 197 15.84 24.27 -28.52
N ARG A 198 16.92 24.28 -29.28
CA ARG A 198 17.03 23.54 -30.53
C ARG A 198 16.51 22.14 -30.33
N ILE A 199 15.53 21.74 -31.10
CA ILE A 199 14.96 20.41 -31.07
C ILE A 199 16.02 19.42 -31.56
N LEU A 200 16.02 18.21 -31.05
CA LEU A 200 16.96 17.16 -31.45
C LEU A 200 16.99 16.94 -32.99
N LEU A 201 15.84 17.16 -33.66
CA LEU A 201 15.76 17.13 -35.13
C LEU A 201 16.53 18.23 -35.81
N GLU A 202 16.64 19.43 -35.22
CA GLU A 202 17.40 20.57 -35.75
C GLU A 202 18.93 20.34 -35.66
N ARG A 203 19.34 19.34 -34.88
CA ARG A 203 20.73 18.93 -34.71
C ARG A 203 21.21 18.02 -35.85
N ILE A 204 20.30 17.51 -36.69
CA ILE A 204 20.57 16.68 -37.84
C ILE A 204 20.23 17.50 -39.10
N PRO A 205 21.20 18.24 -39.68
CA PRO A 205 20.94 19.18 -40.78
C PRO A 205 20.40 18.51 -42.04
N TRP A 206 20.75 17.23 -42.26
CA TRP A 206 20.26 16.47 -43.41
C TRP A 206 18.76 16.17 -43.35
N LEU A 207 18.21 15.90 -42.14
CA LEU A 207 16.79 15.64 -41.96
C LEU A 207 15.96 16.93 -41.95
N TRP A 208 16.54 18.02 -41.42
CA TRP A 208 15.89 19.32 -41.33
C TRP A 208 15.68 19.96 -42.70
N ASN A 209 16.67 19.85 -43.60
CA ASN A 209 16.55 20.35 -44.99
C ASN A 209 15.55 19.55 -45.85
N ARG A 210 15.16 18.34 -45.45
CA ARG A 210 14.24 17.52 -46.21
C ARG A 210 12.77 17.66 -45.76
N ILE A 211 12.54 18.18 -44.57
CA ILE A 211 11.18 18.36 -43.98
C ILE A 211 10.57 19.73 -44.31
N GLY A 212 11.29 20.59 -45.08
CA GLY A 212 10.73 21.77 -45.76
C GLY A 212 9.62 22.49 -45.03
N PHE A 213 9.82 22.92 -43.77
CA PHE A 213 8.94 23.90 -43.15
C PHE A 213 9.33 25.30 -43.68
N MET A 214 8.59 25.76 -44.68
CA MET A 214 8.45 27.18 -44.93
C MET A 214 7.63 27.82 -43.83
#